data_ff01c84237cfc0ba21ddc4ce652044e3
#
_entry.id   ff01c84237cfc0ba21ddc4ce652044e3
#
_cell.length_a   1.000
_cell.length_b   1.000
_cell.length_c   1.000
_cell.angle_alpha   90.00
_cell.angle_beta   90.00
_cell.angle_gamma   90.00
#
_symmetry.space_group_name_H-M   'P 1'
#
loop_
_entity.id
_entity.type
_entity.pdbx_description
1 polymer ?
#
loop_
_entity_poly.entity_id
_entity_poly.type
_entity_poly.pdbx_seq_one_letter_code
_entity_poly.pdbx_strand_id
1 'polypeptide(L)'
;MRSTHPKVIALFSLIAALVLALAACGGDDESGDGGGGGGGGGGDGGSASEFDFSGKEFTVGSKEFTEQLILGQITKQVLEATGAKVNDQIGLAGSVVAREALTSGEIDMYWEYTGTGWITHLGETEPIPDPEEQYTAVKDADLEKNDIEWLEPAPFNNTYAFAVREETKEELGVESISDIGGVIEENPDEATLCIGTEFSTRDDGLPGVEKSYGFEWPGDGLKKMQEGVIYQQLDDGDCNFGEVFQTDGRIQALGLALLEDDESFFPVYNPSLNVRKDVLAETPELKDLFAQVAEKLDTETMQRLNAQVDVEGLTEDEVAKTWLEDEGFLG
;
A
#
# COMPACT_ATOMS: atom_id res chain seq x y z
N MET A 1 -2.72 59.73 3.87
CA MET A 1 -2.76 60.03 5.32
C MET A 1 -2.41 58.74 6.02
N ARG A 2 -1.22 58.57 6.44
CA ARG A 2 -0.61 58.54 7.78
C ARG A 2 -1.31 57.53 8.68
N SER A 3 -0.59 56.38 8.90
CA SER A 3 0.27 56.10 10.08
C SER A 3 -0.57 55.54 11.24
N THR A 4 -0.28 54.40 11.83
CA THR A 4 0.86 54.14 12.73
C THR A 4 0.83 52.66 13.23
N HIS A 5 2.01 52.04 13.29
CA HIS A 5 2.28 50.86 14.12
C HIS A 5 2.45 51.29 15.61
N PRO A 6 2.34 50.35 16.54
CA PRO A 6 3.46 50.23 17.47
C PRO A 6 4.02 48.81 17.65
N LYS A 7 5.35 48.81 17.84
CA LYS A 7 6.23 47.74 18.29
C LYS A 7 6.08 47.55 19.80
N VAL A 8 6.20 46.33 20.30
CA VAL A 8 6.63 46.02 21.68
C VAL A 8 7.41 44.72 21.64
N ILE A 9 8.70 44.75 21.69
CA ILE A 9 9.70 44.62 22.77
C ILE A 9 9.77 43.19 23.33
N ALA A 10 10.97 42.63 23.08
CA ALA A 10 11.51 41.38 23.60
C ALA A 10 11.79 41.47 25.13
N LEU A 11 11.65 40.35 25.81
CA LEU A 11 12.26 40.14 27.10
C LEU A 11 13.04 38.82 27.14
N PHE A 12 14.34 38.96 27.22
CA PHE A 12 15.30 37.89 27.55
C PHE A 12 15.20 37.55 29.03
N SER A 13 15.25 36.28 29.37
CA SER A 13 15.69 35.85 30.70
C SER A 13 16.56 34.61 30.60
N LEU A 14 17.79 34.82 30.85
CA LEU A 14 18.91 33.92 31.10
C LEU A 14 18.74 33.32 32.51
N ILE A 15 18.82 32.00 32.72
CA ILE A 15 19.26 31.43 34.01
C ILE A 15 20.22 30.27 33.74
N ALA A 16 21.30 30.36 34.51
CA ALA A 16 22.57 29.69 34.40
C ALA A 16 22.60 28.25 34.94
N ALA A 17 23.65 27.57 34.53
CA ALA A 17 24.13 26.25 34.87
C ALA A 17 24.32 25.97 36.37
N LEU A 18 24.19 24.72 36.78
CA LEU A 18 24.91 24.17 37.93
C LEU A 18 25.40 22.74 37.63
N VAL A 19 26.73 22.63 37.51
CA VAL A 19 27.50 21.38 37.46
C VAL A 19 27.76 20.94 38.90
N LEU A 20 27.54 19.65 39.19
CA LEU A 20 28.16 19.00 40.36
C LEU A 20 28.63 17.61 40.02
N ALA A 21 29.94 17.47 39.88
CA ALA A 21 30.65 16.20 39.86
C ALA A 21 30.90 15.73 41.30
N LEU A 22 30.73 14.45 41.53
CA LEU A 22 31.34 13.77 42.68
C LEU A 22 31.85 12.40 42.26
N ALA A 23 33.14 12.26 42.28
CA ALA A 23 33.92 11.03 42.21
C ALA A 23 34.23 10.52 43.61
N ALA A 24 34.26 9.20 43.78
CA ALA A 24 35.18 8.46 44.69
C ALA A 24 34.89 6.95 44.60
N CYS A 25 35.80 6.13 44.07
CA CYS A 25 36.83 5.30 44.78
C CYS A 25 36.20 4.35 45.78
N GLY A 26 36.34 3.04 45.72
CA GLY A 26 37.37 2.12 45.39
C GLY A 26 37.20 0.90 46.23
N GLY A 27 37.74 -0.26 45.90
CA GLY A 27 37.81 -1.46 46.75
C GLY A 27 37.84 -2.74 45.95
N ASP A 28 39.05 -3.32 45.85
CA ASP A 28 39.41 -4.64 45.33
C ASP A 28 38.81 -5.77 46.20
N ASP A 29 38.48 -6.92 45.59
CA ASP A 29 39.22 -8.18 45.74
C ASP A 29 38.43 -9.41 45.16
N GLU A 30 39.12 -10.13 44.32
CA GLU A 30 39.38 -11.56 44.10
C GLU A 30 38.33 -12.56 43.70
N SER A 31 38.62 -13.12 42.55
CA SER A 31 38.63 -14.56 42.17
C SER A 31 37.32 -15.37 42.12
N GLY A 32 37.03 -15.84 40.92
CA GLY A 32 36.15 -17.01 40.67
C GLY A 32 35.93 -17.31 39.20
N ASP A 33 36.78 -18.12 38.68
CA ASP A 33 36.80 -18.95 37.47
C ASP A 33 35.43 -19.43 36.96
N GLY A 34 35.26 -19.43 35.58
CA GLY A 34 34.49 -20.49 34.91
C GLY A 34 33.39 -20.08 33.94
N GLY A 35 33.62 -20.21 32.67
CA GLY A 35 32.60 -20.65 31.74
C GLY A 35 32.26 -19.64 30.64
N GLY A 36 32.82 -19.93 29.45
CA GLY A 36 32.52 -19.25 28.21
C GLY A 36 31.03 -19.21 27.85
N GLY A 37 30.58 -18.05 27.48
CA GLY A 37 29.35 -17.81 26.80
C GLY A 37 29.66 -16.76 25.76
N GLY A 38 29.63 -17.15 24.50
CA GLY A 38 29.82 -16.24 23.37
C GLY A 38 28.85 -15.10 23.45
N GLY A 39 29.34 -13.91 23.70
CA GLY A 39 28.61 -12.68 23.53
C GLY A 39 28.46 -12.44 22.03
N GLY A 40 27.31 -12.75 21.50
CA GLY A 40 26.89 -12.19 20.25
C GLY A 40 26.80 -10.66 20.48
N GLY A 41 27.67 -9.91 19.81
CA GLY A 41 27.53 -8.47 19.70
C GLY A 41 26.23 -8.24 18.95
N GLY A 42 25.24 -7.71 19.65
CA GLY A 42 24.07 -7.16 19.02
C GLY A 42 24.56 -5.97 18.19
N GLY A 43 24.64 -6.15 16.88
CA GLY A 43 24.79 -5.03 15.97
C GLY A 43 23.53 -4.19 16.06
N ASP A 44 23.74 -2.89 16.01
CA ASP A 44 22.70 -1.85 15.93
C ASP A 44 21.97 -1.87 14.56
N GLY A 45 21.96 -2.97 13.83
CA GLY A 45 21.34 -3.15 12.53
C GLY A 45 20.17 -4.13 12.63
N GLY A 46 19.00 -3.75 12.11
CA GLY A 46 17.83 -4.62 12.01
C GLY A 46 18.08 -5.83 11.12
N SER A 47 17.08 -6.71 10.98
CA SER A 47 17.16 -7.99 10.25
C SER A 47 17.53 -7.80 8.77
N ALA A 48 17.25 -6.66 8.15
CA ALA A 48 17.69 -6.34 6.80
C ALA A 48 19.22 -6.34 6.67
N SER A 49 19.96 -5.99 7.75
CA SER A 49 21.43 -5.99 7.76
C SER A 49 22.06 -7.40 7.72
N GLU A 50 21.27 -8.45 7.83
CA GLU A 50 21.74 -9.83 7.61
C GLU A 50 22.00 -10.10 6.12
N PHE A 51 21.44 -9.28 5.24
CA PHE A 51 21.66 -9.28 3.80
C PHE A 51 22.70 -8.20 3.44
N ASP A 52 23.65 -8.54 2.60
CA ASP A 52 24.67 -7.59 2.11
C ASP A 52 24.54 -7.41 0.58
N PHE A 53 23.90 -6.33 0.20
CA PHE A 53 23.78 -5.93 -1.21
C PHE A 53 24.68 -4.73 -1.55
N SER A 54 25.75 -4.53 -0.77
CA SER A 54 26.74 -3.49 -1.04
C SER A 54 27.28 -3.56 -2.47
N GLY A 55 27.22 -2.45 -3.18
CA GLY A 55 27.62 -2.35 -4.59
C GLY A 55 26.59 -2.80 -5.61
N LYS A 56 25.44 -3.30 -5.17
CA LYS A 56 24.25 -3.48 -6.03
C LYS A 56 23.48 -2.17 -6.18
N GLU A 57 22.82 -2.04 -7.29
CA GLU A 57 21.96 -0.88 -7.61
C GLU A 57 20.62 -1.41 -8.11
N PHE A 58 19.52 -0.93 -7.54
CA PHE A 58 18.17 -1.30 -7.93
C PHE A 58 17.35 -0.06 -8.24
N THR A 59 16.40 -0.18 -9.17
CA THR A 59 15.39 0.84 -9.44
C THR A 59 14.03 0.33 -9.00
N VAL A 60 13.47 0.96 -7.96
CA VAL A 60 12.18 0.59 -7.36
C VAL A 60 11.09 1.48 -7.91
N GLY A 61 10.02 0.87 -8.41
CA GLY A 61 8.79 1.55 -8.82
C GLY A 61 7.62 1.31 -7.88
N SER A 62 6.54 2.04 -8.08
CA SER A 62 5.21 1.77 -7.54
C SER A 62 4.15 2.45 -8.38
N LYS A 63 2.87 2.12 -8.17
CA LYS A 63 1.76 2.94 -8.65
C LYS A 63 1.56 4.16 -7.73
N GLU A 64 0.63 5.08 -8.08
CA GLU A 64 0.51 6.40 -7.46
C GLU A 64 -0.43 6.49 -6.25
N PHE A 65 -1.17 5.44 -5.90
CA PHE A 65 -2.07 5.48 -4.75
C PHE A 65 -1.38 5.09 -3.44
N THR A 66 -1.90 5.53 -2.30
CA THR A 66 -1.27 5.51 -0.98
C THR A 66 -0.61 4.18 -0.62
N GLU A 67 -1.35 3.07 -0.70
CA GLU A 67 -0.81 1.74 -0.38
C GLU A 67 0.42 1.38 -1.21
N GLN A 68 0.38 1.67 -2.51
CA GLN A 68 1.49 1.41 -3.41
C GLN A 68 2.70 2.32 -3.13
N LEU A 69 2.47 3.57 -2.75
CA LEU A 69 3.55 4.47 -2.33
C LEU A 69 4.22 3.96 -1.06
N ILE A 70 3.45 3.50 -0.08
CA ILE A 70 3.96 2.88 1.16
C ILE A 70 4.78 1.62 0.83
N LEU A 71 4.24 0.69 0.03
CA LEU A 71 4.94 -0.54 -0.38
C LEU A 71 6.23 -0.23 -1.15
N GLY A 72 6.22 0.79 -2.00
CA GLY A 72 7.40 1.29 -2.70
C GLY A 72 8.46 1.82 -1.73
N GLN A 73 8.06 2.62 -0.74
CA GLN A 73 8.96 3.16 0.28
C GLN A 73 9.52 2.06 1.19
N ILE A 74 8.72 1.07 1.58
CA ILE A 74 9.18 -0.12 2.32
C ILE A 74 10.27 -0.84 1.52
N THR A 75 10.01 -1.11 0.24
CA THR A 75 10.98 -1.79 -0.65
C THR A 75 12.29 -1.02 -0.75
N LYS A 76 12.21 0.29 -1.00
CA LYS A 76 13.37 1.17 -1.11
C LYS A 76 14.19 1.16 0.18
N GLN A 77 13.57 1.42 1.32
CA GLN A 77 14.27 1.59 2.59
C GLN A 77 14.88 0.27 3.08
N VAL A 78 14.20 -0.85 2.90
CA VAL A 78 14.75 -2.16 3.26
C VAL A 78 15.96 -2.51 2.40
N LEU A 79 15.93 -2.21 1.09
CA LEU A 79 17.09 -2.40 0.21
C LEU A 79 18.25 -1.46 0.58
N GLU A 80 17.99 -0.20 0.90
CA GLU A 80 19.02 0.74 1.36
C GLU A 80 19.69 0.25 2.65
N ALA A 81 18.93 -0.37 3.56
CA ALA A 81 19.47 -0.95 4.80
C ALA A 81 20.41 -2.14 4.57
N THR A 82 20.28 -2.85 3.45
CA THR A 82 21.24 -3.91 3.05
C THR A 82 22.53 -3.36 2.44
N GLY A 83 22.68 -2.03 2.30
CA GLY A 83 23.81 -1.38 1.67
C GLY A 83 23.67 -1.21 0.15
N ALA A 84 22.55 -1.54 -0.45
CA ALA A 84 22.28 -1.29 -1.85
C ALA A 84 22.08 0.20 -2.14
N LYS A 85 22.37 0.59 -3.38
CA LYS A 85 21.93 1.89 -3.91
C LYS A 85 20.55 1.72 -4.55
N VAL A 86 19.61 2.57 -4.20
CA VAL A 86 18.26 2.54 -4.78
C VAL A 86 17.97 3.80 -5.58
N ASN A 87 17.51 3.62 -6.82
CA ASN A 87 16.93 4.67 -7.63
C ASN A 87 15.41 4.64 -7.44
N ASP A 88 14.84 5.80 -7.23
CA ASP A 88 13.43 5.98 -6.89
C ASP A 88 12.61 6.35 -8.15
N GLN A 89 11.66 5.49 -8.50
CA GLN A 89 10.65 5.67 -9.54
C GLN A 89 9.23 5.40 -8.96
N ILE A 90 9.06 5.71 -7.67
CA ILE A 90 7.80 5.52 -6.95
C ILE A 90 6.77 6.53 -7.43
N GLY A 91 5.51 6.07 -7.66
CA GLY A 91 4.39 6.93 -8.05
C GLY A 91 4.13 6.99 -9.56
N LEU A 92 4.34 5.89 -10.28
CA LEU A 92 3.98 5.78 -11.71
C LEU A 92 2.46 5.74 -11.90
N ALA A 93 1.99 6.37 -12.97
CA ALA A 93 0.55 6.57 -13.21
C ALA A 93 -0.15 5.28 -13.71
N GLY A 94 -0.74 4.53 -12.79
CA GLY A 94 -1.57 3.36 -13.07
C GLY A 94 -0.81 2.08 -13.42
N SER A 95 -1.57 0.99 -13.50
CA SER A 95 -1.04 -0.37 -13.68
C SER A 95 -0.31 -0.57 -15.00
N VAL A 96 -0.79 0.04 -16.09
CA VAL A 96 -0.18 -0.11 -17.43
C VAL A 96 1.20 0.52 -17.48
N VAL A 97 1.35 1.74 -16.95
CA VAL A 97 2.63 2.46 -16.96
C VAL A 97 3.66 1.77 -16.08
N ALA A 98 3.27 1.34 -14.87
CA ALA A 98 4.15 0.59 -13.98
C ALA A 98 4.61 -0.73 -14.61
N ARG A 99 3.69 -1.44 -15.26
CA ARG A 99 3.99 -2.68 -15.98
C ARG A 99 4.94 -2.48 -17.15
N GLU A 100 4.72 -1.45 -17.96
CA GLU A 100 5.62 -1.10 -19.08
C GLU A 100 7.01 -0.74 -18.58
N ALA A 101 7.12 0.02 -17.48
CA ALA A 101 8.40 0.35 -16.86
C ALA A 101 9.17 -0.90 -16.41
N LEU A 102 8.48 -1.89 -15.79
CA LEU A 102 9.10 -3.15 -15.39
C LEU A 102 9.58 -3.98 -16.59
N THR A 103 8.70 -4.18 -17.57
CA THR A 103 9.01 -5.05 -18.73
C THR A 103 10.03 -4.44 -19.68
N SER A 104 10.14 -3.10 -19.74
CA SER A 104 11.16 -2.39 -20.51
C SER A 104 12.52 -2.31 -19.80
N GLY A 105 12.56 -2.61 -18.48
CA GLY A 105 13.76 -2.49 -17.65
C GLY A 105 14.03 -1.06 -17.16
N GLU A 106 13.04 -0.18 -17.21
CA GLU A 106 13.12 1.16 -16.60
C GLU A 106 13.09 1.08 -15.08
N ILE A 107 12.33 0.10 -14.53
CA ILE A 107 12.38 -0.30 -13.11
C ILE A 107 12.76 -1.77 -13.01
N ASP A 108 13.30 -2.17 -11.85
CA ASP A 108 13.71 -3.54 -11.58
C ASP A 108 12.64 -4.34 -10.85
N MET A 109 11.82 -3.65 -10.05
CA MET A 109 10.78 -4.25 -9.24
C MET A 109 9.71 -3.25 -8.80
N TYR A 110 8.49 -3.77 -8.55
CA TYR A 110 7.40 -3.08 -7.89
C TYR A 110 6.38 -4.09 -7.37
N TRP A 111 5.51 -3.68 -6.42
CA TRP A 111 4.41 -4.52 -5.95
C TRP A 111 3.24 -4.49 -6.94
N GLU A 112 2.80 -5.67 -7.35
CA GLU A 112 1.61 -5.82 -8.19
C GLU A 112 0.64 -6.83 -7.56
N TYR A 113 -0.64 -6.69 -7.84
CA TYR A 113 -1.69 -7.52 -7.30
C TYR A 113 -2.01 -8.68 -8.24
N THR A 114 -2.23 -9.87 -7.67
CA THR A 114 -2.47 -11.10 -8.45
C THR A 114 -3.63 -10.99 -9.42
N GLY A 115 -4.74 -10.35 -9.01
CA GLY A 115 -5.89 -10.08 -9.88
C GLY A 115 -5.55 -9.18 -11.07
N THR A 116 -4.82 -8.08 -10.82
CA THR A 116 -4.35 -7.18 -11.89
C THR A 116 -3.40 -7.90 -12.86
N GLY A 117 -2.48 -8.71 -12.31
CA GLY A 117 -1.58 -9.53 -13.11
C GLY A 117 -2.33 -10.47 -14.04
N TRP A 118 -3.33 -11.19 -13.50
CA TRP A 118 -4.12 -12.15 -14.25
C TRP A 118 -5.00 -11.51 -15.32
N ILE A 119 -5.85 -10.57 -14.91
CA ILE A 119 -6.83 -9.96 -15.80
C ILE A 119 -6.19 -8.91 -16.74
N THR A 120 -5.47 -7.93 -16.18
CA THR A 120 -5.02 -6.77 -16.95
C THR A 120 -3.74 -7.05 -17.75
N HIS A 121 -2.73 -7.70 -17.12
CA HIS A 121 -1.43 -7.87 -17.77
C HIS A 121 -1.35 -9.13 -18.64
N LEU A 122 -1.98 -10.22 -18.23
CA LEU A 122 -1.98 -11.48 -18.97
C LEU A 122 -3.17 -11.61 -19.92
N GLY A 123 -4.24 -10.81 -19.72
CA GLY A 123 -5.42 -10.76 -20.58
C GLY A 123 -6.35 -11.97 -20.38
N GLU A 124 -6.30 -12.60 -19.22
CA GLU A 124 -7.20 -13.70 -18.87
C GLU A 124 -8.54 -13.13 -18.38
N THR A 125 -9.65 -13.75 -18.78
CA THR A 125 -10.99 -13.19 -18.51
C THR A 125 -11.75 -13.92 -17.41
N GLU A 126 -11.28 -15.09 -17.00
CA GLU A 126 -11.93 -15.90 -15.96
C GLU A 126 -11.17 -15.71 -14.64
N PRO A 127 -11.79 -15.10 -13.61
CA PRO A 127 -11.15 -14.95 -12.31
C PRO A 127 -10.92 -16.32 -11.64
N ILE A 128 -9.85 -16.43 -10.87
CA ILE A 128 -9.56 -17.60 -10.05
C ILE A 128 -9.85 -17.20 -8.59
N PRO A 129 -10.90 -17.75 -7.96
CA PRO A 129 -11.31 -17.33 -6.61
C PRO A 129 -10.36 -17.76 -5.50
N ASP A 130 -9.65 -18.87 -5.68
CA ASP A 130 -8.69 -19.35 -4.69
C ASP A 130 -7.38 -18.56 -4.78
N PRO A 131 -6.91 -17.91 -3.69
CA PRO A 131 -5.73 -17.04 -3.70
C PRO A 131 -4.43 -17.77 -4.10
N GLU A 132 -4.25 -19.01 -3.64
CA GLU A 132 -3.04 -19.79 -3.90
C GLU A 132 -3.02 -20.27 -5.36
N GLU A 133 -4.17 -20.72 -5.87
CA GLU A 133 -4.31 -21.10 -7.27
C GLU A 133 -4.10 -19.90 -8.19
N GLN A 134 -4.67 -18.73 -7.88
CA GLN A 134 -4.48 -17.50 -8.65
C GLN A 134 -3.02 -17.04 -8.65
N TYR A 135 -2.38 -16.99 -7.48
CA TYR A 135 -0.96 -16.65 -7.37
C TYR A 135 -0.09 -17.59 -8.22
N THR A 136 -0.31 -18.89 -8.12
CA THR A 136 0.46 -19.88 -8.89
C THR A 136 0.25 -19.68 -10.39
N ALA A 137 -0.99 -19.48 -10.83
CA ALA A 137 -1.31 -19.28 -12.23
C ALA A 137 -0.67 -18.03 -12.81
N VAL A 138 -0.77 -16.88 -12.11
CA VAL A 138 -0.18 -15.62 -12.58
C VAL A 138 1.34 -15.69 -12.60
N LYS A 139 1.95 -16.24 -11.56
CA LYS A 139 3.40 -16.41 -11.43
C LYS A 139 3.99 -17.23 -12.58
N ASP A 140 3.42 -18.40 -12.84
CA ASP A 140 3.91 -19.31 -13.88
C ASP A 140 3.73 -18.71 -15.28
N ALA A 141 2.54 -18.14 -15.55
CA ALA A 141 2.24 -17.54 -16.85
C ALA A 141 3.09 -16.30 -17.14
N ASP A 142 3.35 -15.46 -16.14
CA ASP A 142 4.09 -14.22 -16.31
C ASP A 142 5.60 -14.47 -16.44
N LEU A 143 6.12 -15.46 -15.70
CA LEU A 143 7.48 -15.91 -15.87
C LEU A 143 7.73 -16.45 -17.28
N GLU A 144 6.79 -17.24 -17.81
CA GLU A 144 6.92 -17.83 -19.16
C GLU A 144 6.80 -16.77 -20.27
N LYS A 145 5.82 -15.86 -20.15
CA LYS A 145 5.51 -14.88 -21.19
C LYS A 145 6.40 -13.64 -21.19
N ASN A 146 6.80 -13.18 -20.00
CA ASN A 146 7.39 -11.84 -19.83
C ASN A 146 8.71 -11.82 -19.05
N ASP A 147 9.22 -12.97 -18.59
CA ASP A 147 10.41 -13.09 -17.72
C ASP A 147 10.29 -12.26 -16.43
N ILE A 148 9.08 -12.17 -15.86
CA ILE A 148 8.79 -11.52 -14.57
C ILE A 148 8.55 -12.60 -13.51
N GLU A 149 9.26 -12.50 -12.40
CA GLU A 149 9.07 -13.35 -11.23
C GLU A 149 8.20 -12.65 -10.20
N TRP A 150 7.19 -13.38 -9.71
CA TRP A 150 6.34 -12.98 -8.60
C TRP A 150 6.87 -13.63 -7.32
N LEU A 151 7.29 -12.83 -6.33
CA LEU A 151 7.76 -13.34 -5.04
C LEU A 151 6.58 -13.78 -4.17
N GLU A 152 6.85 -14.28 -2.96
CA GLU A 152 5.78 -14.67 -2.03
C GLU A 152 4.82 -13.50 -1.80
N PRO A 153 3.50 -13.72 -1.92
CA PRO A 153 2.51 -12.65 -1.74
C PRO A 153 2.34 -12.29 -0.27
N ALA A 154 2.04 -11.02 0.01
CA ALA A 154 1.60 -10.60 1.32
C ALA A 154 0.18 -11.14 1.63
N PRO A 155 -0.11 -11.52 2.89
CA PRO A 155 -1.35 -12.20 3.28
C PRO A 155 -2.52 -11.21 3.47
N PHE A 156 -2.74 -10.31 2.51
CA PHE A 156 -3.91 -9.43 2.48
C PHE A 156 -4.49 -9.32 1.08
N ASN A 157 -5.76 -8.99 1.00
CA ASN A 157 -6.48 -8.82 -0.24
C ASN A 157 -6.95 -7.36 -0.35
N ASN A 158 -6.37 -6.61 -1.28
CA ASN A 158 -6.81 -5.25 -1.60
C ASN A 158 -7.80 -5.25 -2.76
N THR A 159 -8.96 -5.89 -2.55
CA THR A 159 -9.99 -5.96 -3.57
C THR A 159 -10.75 -4.64 -3.70
N TYR A 160 -11.34 -4.43 -4.87
CA TYR A 160 -12.31 -3.37 -5.10
C TYR A 160 -13.60 -3.63 -4.31
N ALA A 161 -14.27 -2.55 -3.96
CA ALA A 161 -15.61 -2.56 -3.39
C ALA A 161 -16.37 -1.29 -3.80
N PHE A 162 -17.70 -1.33 -3.64
CA PHE A 162 -18.50 -0.12 -3.64
C PHE A 162 -18.79 0.32 -2.22
N ALA A 163 -18.59 1.61 -1.95
CA ALA A 163 -18.90 2.22 -0.67
C ALA A 163 -20.04 3.22 -0.82
N VAL A 164 -20.79 3.37 0.26
CA VAL A 164 -21.86 4.36 0.42
C VAL A 164 -21.76 4.97 1.83
N ARG A 165 -22.37 6.14 2.07
CA ARG A 165 -22.59 6.62 3.44
C ARG A 165 -23.62 5.72 4.13
N GLU A 166 -23.51 5.52 5.45
CA GLU A 166 -24.49 4.74 6.22
C GLU A 166 -25.94 5.27 6.03
N GLU A 167 -26.12 6.59 6.04
CA GLU A 167 -27.44 7.21 5.78
C GLU A 167 -27.97 6.90 4.38
N THR A 168 -27.11 6.94 3.36
CA THR A 168 -27.45 6.62 1.97
C THR A 168 -27.83 5.14 1.83
N LYS A 169 -27.11 4.26 2.52
CA LYS A 169 -27.41 2.83 2.60
C LYS A 169 -28.81 2.55 3.11
N GLU A 170 -29.18 3.22 4.21
CA GLU A 170 -30.52 3.10 4.80
C GLU A 170 -31.60 3.73 3.90
N GLU A 171 -31.36 4.92 3.34
CA GLU A 171 -32.32 5.66 2.51
C GLU A 171 -32.64 4.95 1.19
N LEU A 172 -31.61 4.41 0.54
CA LEU A 172 -31.74 3.68 -0.74
C LEU A 172 -32.06 2.20 -0.54
N GLY A 173 -31.89 1.66 0.68
CA GLY A 173 -32.16 0.26 1.00
C GLY A 173 -31.18 -0.69 0.32
N VAL A 174 -29.91 -0.32 0.18
CA VAL A 174 -28.87 -1.11 -0.48
C VAL A 174 -27.98 -1.82 0.53
N GLU A 175 -27.76 -3.11 0.38
CA GLU A 175 -26.86 -3.93 1.19
C GLU A 175 -25.75 -4.56 0.35
N SER A 176 -26.05 -4.83 -0.94
CA SER A 176 -25.18 -5.53 -1.87
C SER A 176 -25.05 -4.80 -3.20
N ILE A 177 -24.11 -5.24 -4.04
CA ILE A 177 -23.93 -4.72 -5.40
C ILE A 177 -25.17 -5.04 -6.26
N SER A 178 -25.82 -6.18 -6.05
CA SER A 178 -27.07 -6.50 -6.75
C SER A 178 -28.19 -5.48 -6.54
N ASP A 179 -28.23 -4.82 -5.38
CA ASP A 179 -29.27 -3.82 -5.06
C ASP A 179 -29.14 -2.54 -5.89
N ILE A 180 -27.93 -2.25 -6.40
CA ILE A 180 -27.67 -1.06 -7.23
C ILE A 180 -28.59 -1.02 -8.46
N GLY A 181 -28.85 -2.18 -9.08
CA GLY A 181 -29.75 -2.28 -10.23
C GLY A 181 -31.14 -1.73 -9.94
N GLY A 182 -31.66 -1.99 -8.73
CA GLY A 182 -32.96 -1.44 -8.27
C GLY A 182 -32.95 0.08 -8.13
N VAL A 183 -31.85 0.65 -7.62
CA VAL A 183 -31.69 2.12 -7.52
C VAL A 183 -31.66 2.77 -8.90
N ILE A 184 -30.93 2.17 -9.84
CA ILE A 184 -30.83 2.64 -11.24
C ILE A 184 -32.22 2.66 -11.92
N GLU A 185 -33.04 1.63 -11.69
CA GLU A 185 -34.36 1.52 -12.29
C GLU A 185 -35.41 2.45 -11.66
N GLU A 186 -35.40 2.57 -10.32
CA GLU A 186 -36.44 3.29 -9.58
C GLU A 186 -36.10 4.77 -9.36
N ASN A 187 -34.82 5.07 -9.12
CA ASN A 187 -34.32 6.41 -8.77
C ASN A 187 -33.01 6.72 -9.51
N PRO A 188 -32.97 6.81 -10.85
CA PRO A 188 -31.74 6.97 -11.62
C PRO A 188 -30.95 8.23 -11.26
N ASP A 189 -31.60 9.27 -10.78
CA ASP A 189 -30.94 10.51 -10.34
C ASP A 189 -30.08 10.30 -9.06
N GLU A 190 -30.41 9.27 -8.25
CA GLU A 190 -29.63 8.88 -7.08
C GLU A 190 -28.47 7.93 -7.40
N ALA A 191 -28.46 7.34 -8.60
CA ALA A 191 -27.40 6.45 -9.06
C ALA A 191 -26.17 7.25 -9.48
N THR A 192 -25.56 7.98 -8.55
CA THR A 192 -24.32 8.75 -8.78
C THR A 192 -23.11 8.00 -8.26
N LEU A 193 -22.11 7.76 -9.13
CA LEU A 193 -20.90 7.00 -8.83
C LEU A 193 -19.64 7.84 -9.02
N CYS A 194 -18.88 8.02 -7.96
CA CYS A 194 -17.52 8.51 -8.01
C CYS A 194 -16.57 7.33 -8.30
N ILE A 195 -15.75 7.43 -9.36
CA ILE A 195 -15.02 6.29 -9.90
C ILE A 195 -13.64 6.68 -10.44
N GLY A 196 -12.65 5.81 -10.25
CA GLY A 196 -11.33 5.93 -10.85
C GLY A 196 -11.34 5.73 -12.37
N THR A 197 -10.43 6.39 -13.06
CA THR A 197 -10.35 6.28 -14.53
C THR A 197 -10.00 4.86 -14.96
N GLU A 198 -9.08 4.21 -14.25
CA GLU A 198 -8.65 2.85 -14.55
C GLU A 198 -9.80 1.85 -14.37
N PHE A 199 -10.44 1.83 -13.19
CA PHE A 199 -11.57 0.95 -12.90
C PHE A 199 -12.73 1.13 -13.89
N SER A 200 -12.97 2.35 -14.37
CA SER A 200 -14.04 2.65 -15.33
C SER A 200 -13.89 1.97 -16.70
N THR A 201 -12.75 1.33 -16.99
CA THR A 201 -12.42 0.77 -18.32
C THR A 201 -11.90 -0.66 -18.28
N ARG A 202 -11.61 -1.22 -17.11
CA ARG A 202 -11.07 -2.58 -16.93
C ARG A 202 -12.17 -3.63 -17.02
N ASP A 203 -11.81 -4.84 -17.47
CA ASP A 203 -12.73 -6.00 -17.51
C ASP A 203 -13.11 -6.49 -16.09
N ASP A 204 -12.22 -6.30 -15.10
CA ASP A 204 -12.46 -6.52 -13.67
C ASP A 204 -12.92 -5.25 -12.93
N GLY A 205 -13.31 -4.23 -13.66
CA GLY A 205 -13.85 -2.97 -13.18
C GLY A 205 -15.33 -2.78 -13.53
N LEU A 206 -15.76 -1.52 -13.72
CA LEU A 206 -17.16 -1.19 -13.97
C LEU A 206 -17.80 -2.00 -15.13
N PRO A 207 -17.16 -2.13 -16.32
CA PRO A 207 -17.75 -2.90 -17.41
C PRO A 207 -18.03 -4.37 -17.04
N GLY A 208 -17.17 -4.97 -16.23
CA GLY A 208 -17.35 -6.33 -15.76
C GLY A 208 -18.46 -6.43 -14.72
N VAL A 209 -18.52 -5.50 -13.77
CA VAL A 209 -19.61 -5.40 -12.78
C VAL A 209 -20.96 -5.27 -13.48
N GLU A 210 -21.10 -4.31 -14.40
CA GLU A 210 -22.35 -4.09 -15.17
C GLU A 210 -22.81 -5.34 -15.89
N LYS A 211 -21.86 -6.06 -16.49
CA LYS A 211 -22.15 -7.32 -17.18
C LYS A 211 -22.55 -8.43 -16.23
N SER A 212 -21.88 -8.58 -15.10
CA SER A 212 -22.10 -9.66 -14.12
C SER A 212 -23.41 -9.46 -13.39
N TYR A 213 -23.64 -8.26 -12.88
CA TYR A 213 -24.82 -7.90 -12.11
C TYR A 213 -26.04 -7.51 -12.97
N GLY A 214 -25.87 -7.35 -14.29
CA GLY A 214 -26.98 -7.17 -15.24
C GLY A 214 -27.63 -5.79 -15.21
N PHE A 215 -26.91 -4.76 -14.79
CA PHE A 215 -27.32 -3.35 -14.90
C PHE A 215 -26.32 -2.54 -15.73
N GLU A 216 -26.68 -1.33 -16.11
CA GLU A 216 -25.80 -0.37 -16.78
C GLU A 216 -25.90 0.97 -16.03
N TRP A 217 -24.74 1.51 -15.61
CA TRP A 217 -24.72 2.78 -14.87
C TRP A 217 -25.11 3.94 -15.78
N PRO A 218 -26.02 4.84 -15.36
CA PRO A 218 -26.33 6.03 -16.15
C PRO A 218 -25.08 6.87 -16.41
N GLY A 219 -24.82 7.20 -17.68
CA GLY A 219 -23.57 7.89 -18.05
C GLY A 219 -23.43 9.28 -17.46
N ASP A 220 -24.53 9.96 -17.14
CA ASP A 220 -24.58 11.24 -16.44
C ASP A 220 -24.42 11.12 -14.90
N GLY A 221 -24.59 9.91 -14.36
CA GLY A 221 -24.28 9.57 -12.97
C GLY A 221 -22.82 9.28 -12.70
N LEU A 222 -21.99 9.06 -13.74
CA LEU A 222 -20.57 8.70 -13.57
C LEU A 222 -19.69 9.94 -13.42
N LYS A 223 -18.96 10.03 -12.30
CA LYS A 223 -18.01 11.11 -12.02
C LYS A 223 -16.59 10.53 -11.89
N LYS A 224 -15.80 10.67 -12.97
CA LYS A 224 -14.42 10.15 -13.01
C LYS A 224 -13.46 11.09 -12.31
N MET A 225 -12.63 10.54 -11.42
CA MET A 225 -11.65 11.29 -10.63
C MET A 225 -10.45 10.40 -10.24
N GLN A 226 -9.51 10.96 -9.49
CA GLN A 226 -8.45 10.17 -8.85
C GLN A 226 -9.02 9.38 -7.66
N GLU A 227 -8.58 8.15 -7.48
CA GLU A 227 -9.08 7.24 -6.45
C GLU A 227 -9.04 7.86 -5.04
N GLY A 228 -7.93 8.53 -4.68
CA GLY A 228 -7.79 9.19 -3.39
C GLY A 228 -8.81 10.29 -3.08
N VAL A 229 -9.51 10.83 -4.08
CA VAL A 229 -10.54 11.89 -3.92
C VAL A 229 -11.92 11.30 -3.67
N ILE A 230 -12.18 10.06 -4.10
CA ILE A 230 -13.51 9.42 -4.06
C ILE A 230 -14.08 9.39 -2.64
N TYR A 231 -13.28 9.03 -1.65
CA TYR A 231 -13.70 8.91 -0.25
C TYR A 231 -14.29 10.22 0.29
N GLN A 232 -13.62 11.34 0.04
CA GLN A 232 -14.10 12.65 0.47
C GLN A 232 -15.36 13.08 -0.30
N GLN A 233 -15.46 12.74 -1.58
CA GLN A 233 -16.66 13.04 -2.38
C GLN A 233 -17.89 12.23 -1.93
N LEU A 234 -17.66 11.02 -1.41
CA LEU A 234 -18.72 10.23 -0.74
C LEU A 234 -19.15 10.90 0.54
N ASP A 235 -18.21 11.28 1.41
CA ASP A 235 -18.51 11.93 2.70
C ASP A 235 -19.22 13.26 2.50
N ASP A 236 -18.79 14.07 1.53
CA ASP A 236 -19.42 15.36 1.18
C ASP A 236 -20.81 15.19 0.53
N GLY A 237 -21.20 13.99 0.12
CA GLY A 237 -22.47 13.72 -0.55
C GLY A 237 -22.50 14.09 -2.03
N ASP A 238 -21.37 14.30 -2.64
CA ASP A 238 -21.28 14.58 -4.08
C ASP A 238 -21.60 13.35 -4.93
N CYS A 239 -21.35 12.14 -4.41
CA CYS A 239 -21.79 10.87 -4.97
C CYS A 239 -22.48 10.04 -3.89
N ASN A 240 -23.43 9.20 -4.29
CA ASN A 240 -24.06 8.23 -3.39
C ASN A 240 -23.27 6.94 -3.32
N PHE A 241 -22.60 6.56 -4.42
CA PHE A 241 -21.75 5.39 -4.53
C PHE A 241 -20.32 5.80 -4.88
N GLY A 242 -19.34 5.06 -4.40
CA GLY A 242 -17.93 5.24 -4.75
C GLY A 242 -17.22 3.91 -4.91
N GLU A 243 -16.35 3.83 -5.91
CA GLU A 243 -15.40 2.74 -6.01
C GLU A 243 -14.28 2.98 -5.01
N VAL A 244 -13.97 1.98 -4.19
CA VAL A 244 -13.00 2.05 -3.11
C VAL A 244 -12.15 0.78 -3.03
N PHE A 245 -11.05 0.85 -2.29
CA PHE A 245 -10.21 -0.32 -1.96
C PHE A 245 -10.48 -0.75 -0.52
N GLN A 246 -10.67 -2.05 -0.29
CA GLN A 246 -11.05 -2.59 1.04
C GLN A 246 -10.00 -2.36 2.13
N THR A 247 -8.75 -2.15 1.78
CA THR A 247 -7.66 -1.87 2.72
C THR A 247 -7.50 -0.40 3.08
N ASP A 248 -8.37 0.49 2.55
CA ASP A 248 -8.27 1.93 2.77
C ASP A 248 -8.80 2.35 4.14
N GLY A 249 -7.96 3.01 4.92
CA GLY A 249 -8.29 3.47 6.28
C GLY A 249 -9.37 4.55 6.34
N ARG A 250 -9.62 5.28 5.25
CA ARG A 250 -10.67 6.32 5.15
C ARG A 250 -12.08 5.74 5.25
N ILE A 251 -12.28 4.47 4.88
CA ILE A 251 -13.58 3.79 5.03
C ILE A 251 -14.05 3.88 6.48
N GLN A 252 -13.20 3.46 7.42
CA GLN A 252 -13.52 3.52 8.84
C GLN A 252 -13.55 4.95 9.36
N ALA A 253 -12.59 5.79 8.95
CA ALA A 253 -12.46 7.16 9.45
C ALA A 253 -13.66 8.06 9.08
N LEU A 254 -14.24 7.84 7.90
CA LEU A 254 -15.40 8.60 7.39
C LEU A 254 -16.74 7.88 7.65
N GLY A 255 -16.72 6.69 8.29
CA GLY A 255 -17.94 5.92 8.58
C GLY A 255 -18.67 5.47 7.32
N LEU A 256 -17.94 5.07 6.30
CA LEU A 256 -18.50 4.55 5.05
C LEU A 256 -18.86 3.06 5.21
N ALA A 257 -19.98 2.66 4.63
CA ALA A 257 -20.41 1.26 4.54
C ALA A 257 -19.98 0.66 3.21
N LEU A 258 -19.45 -0.57 3.24
CA LEU A 258 -19.18 -1.34 2.03
C LEU A 258 -20.42 -2.15 1.64
N LEU A 259 -20.70 -2.22 0.35
CA LEU A 259 -21.69 -3.13 -0.22
C LEU A 259 -21.08 -4.52 -0.39
N GLU A 260 -21.88 -5.55 -0.12
CA GLU A 260 -21.48 -6.95 -0.32
C GLU A 260 -21.34 -7.27 -1.82
N ASP A 261 -20.24 -7.89 -2.21
CA ASP A 261 -20.06 -8.50 -3.54
C ASP A 261 -20.76 -9.90 -3.53
N ASP A 262 -22.09 -9.89 -3.59
CA ASP A 262 -22.96 -11.06 -3.38
C ASP A 262 -22.92 -12.09 -4.53
N GLU A 263 -22.37 -11.72 -5.70
CA GLU A 263 -22.08 -12.64 -6.80
C GLU A 263 -20.60 -13.06 -6.87
N SER A 264 -19.75 -12.56 -5.94
CA SER A 264 -18.30 -12.86 -5.91
C SER A 264 -17.61 -12.54 -7.23
N PHE A 265 -17.90 -11.36 -7.76
CA PHE A 265 -17.37 -10.91 -9.06
C PHE A 265 -15.88 -10.57 -8.99
N PHE A 266 -15.46 -9.88 -7.93
CA PHE A 266 -14.08 -9.41 -7.84
C PHE A 266 -13.09 -10.55 -7.58
N PRO A 267 -12.00 -10.65 -8.37
CA PRO A 267 -10.93 -11.59 -8.09
C PRO A 267 -10.17 -11.22 -6.80
N VAL A 268 -9.27 -12.08 -6.40
CA VAL A 268 -8.38 -11.83 -5.28
C VAL A 268 -7.21 -10.95 -5.73
N TYR A 269 -6.88 -9.94 -4.94
CA TYR A 269 -5.79 -8.99 -5.21
C TYR A 269 -4.74 -9.05 -4.09
N ASN A 270 -4.05 -10.19 -3.96
CA ASN A 270 -2.91 -10.29 -3.05
C ASN A 270 -1.68 -9.60 -3.67
N PRO A 271 -1.05 -8.65 -3.00
CA PRO A 271 0.15 -8.03 -3.52
C PRO A 271 1.37 -8.93 -3.41
N SER A 272 2.15 -8.96 -4.45
CA SER A 272 3.42 -9.67 -4.55
C SER A 272 4.47 -8.77 -5.18
N LEU A 273 5.70 -8.80 -4.70
CA LEU A 273 6.78 -8.06 -5.33
C LEU A 273 7.14 -8.73 -6.65
N ASN A 274 6.89 -8.01 -7.74
CA ASN A 274 7.26 -8.40 -9.09
C ASN A 274 8.69 -7.94 -9.37
N VAL A 275 9.55 -8.87 -9.77
CA VAL A 275 10.97 -8.62 -10.03
C VAL A 275 11.33 -9.18 -11.39
N ARG A 276 12.10 -8.44 -12.18
CA ARG A 276 12.63 -8.99 -13.42
C ARG A 276 13.53 -10.19 -13.13
N LYS A 277 13.41 -11.21 -13.94
CA LYS A 277 14.15 -12.47 -13.81
C LYS A 277 15.67 -12.30 -13.83
N ASP A 278 16.20 -11.40 -14.65
CA ASP A 278 17.64 -11.11 -14.73
C ASP A 278 18.16 -10.48 -13.42
N VAL A 279 17.41 -9.56 -12.81
CA VAL A 279 17.72 -8.96 -11.51
C VAL A 279 17.78 -10.03 -10.42
N LEU A 280 16.76 -10.90 -10.40
CA LEU A 280 16.69 -11.98 -9.41
C LEU A 280 17.76 -13.06 -9.61
N ALA A 281 18.16 -13.31 -10.87
CA ALA A 281 19.27 -14.22 -11.15
C ALA A 281 20.63 -13.69 -10.64
N GLU A 282 20.80 -12.36 -10.59
CA GLU A 282 22.00 -11.72 -10.06
C GLU A 282 21.99 -11.54 -8.53
N THR A 283 20.78 -11.54 -7.92
CA THR A 283 20.60 -11.34 -6.48
C THR A 283 19.42 -12.20 -5.98
N PRO A 284 19.60 -13.53 -5.93
CA PRO A 284 18.53 -14.47 -5.55
C PRO A 284 18.09 -14.32 -4.08
N GLU A 285 18.90 -13.73 -3.22
CA GLU A 285 18.60 -13.46 -1.81
C GLU A 285 17.47 -12.45 -1.62
N LEU A 286 17.08 -11.71 -2.66
CA LEU A 286 15.88 -10.87 -2.65
C LEU A 286 14.63 -11.68 -2.30
N LYS A 287 14.56 -12.98 -2.68
CA LYS A 287 13.42 -13.85 -2.31
C LYS A 287 13.28 -13.99 -0.81
N ASP A 288 14.38 -14.26 -0.11
CA ASP A 288 14.36 -14.49 1.32
C ASP A 288 14.10 -13.19 2.11
N LEU A 289 14.67 -12.08 1.65
CA LEU A 289 14.42 -10.76 2.25
C LEU A 289 12.95 -10.35 2.12
N PHE A 290 12.40 -10.41 0.91
CA PHE A 290 11.03 -9.95 0.68
C PHE A 290 9.95 -10.94 1.13
N ALA A 291 10.26 -12.23 1.30
CA ALA A 291 9.38 -13.16 1.99
C ALA A 291 9.15 -12.75 3.46
N GLN A 292 10.21 -12.30 4.15
CA GLN A 292 10.10 -11.80 5.53
C GLN A 292 9.28 -10.50 5.60
N VAL A 293 9.46 -9.59 4.64
CA VAL A 293 8.68 -8.34 4.55
C VAL A 293 7.21 -8.66 4.28
N ALA A 294 6.93 -9.50 3.28
CA ALA A 294 5.57 -9.87 2.88
C ALA A 294 4.78 -10.51 4.03
N GLU A 295 5.40 -11.43 4.79
CA GLU A 295 4.76 -12.13 5.92
C GLU A 295 4.21 -11.16 6.99
N LYS A 296 4.82 -9.98 7.15
CA LYS A 296 4.44 -8.95 8.12
C LYS A 296 3.35 -7.99 7.65
N LEU A 297 3.03 -8.00 6.36
CA LEU A 297 2.05 -7.13 5.74
C LEU A 297 0.68 -7.83 5.67
N ASP A 298 -0.04 -7.88 6.78
CA ASP A 298 -1.42 -8.37 6.80
C ASP A 298 -2.45 -7.25 6.60
N THR A 299 -3.73 -7.62 6.53
CA THR A 299 -4.83 -6.66 6.29
C THR A 299 -4.88 -5.56 7.35
N GLU A 300 -4.75 -5.91 8.64
CA GLU A 300 -4.82 -4.93 9.74
C GLU A 300 -3.63 -3.97 9.68
N THR A 301 -2.44 -4.49 9.39
CA THR A 301 -1.22 -3.68 9.18
C THR A 301 -1.42 -2.70 8.04
N MET A 302 -1.88 -3.16 6.87
CA MET A 302 -2.04 -2.26 5.71
C MET A 302 -3.12 -1.21 5.92
N GLN A 303 -4.26 -1.56 6.51
CA GLN A 303 -5.29 -0.58 6.88
C GLN A 303 -4.75 0.49 7.82
N ARG A 304 -3.95 0.10 8.81
CA ARG A 304 -3.31 1.04 9.74
C ARG A 304 -2.29 1.94 9.04
N LEU A 305 -1.42 1.38 8.19
CA LEU A 305 -0.43 2.17 7.46
C LEU A 305 -1.09 3.16 6.48
N ASN A 306 -2.10 2.73 5.75
CA ASN A 306 -2.89 3.59 4.87
C ASN A 306 -3.57 4.72 5.67
N ALA A 307 -4.15 4.41 6.84
CA ALA A 307 -4.78 5.42 7.69
C ALA A 307 -3.78 6.46 8.22
N GLN A 308 -2.55 6.07 8.54
CA GLN A 308 -1.51 7.01 8.97
C GLN A 308 -1.19 8.06 7.91
N VAL A 309 -1.21 7.68 6.63
CA VAL A 309 -1.04 8.64 5.53
C VAL A 309 -2.33 9.41 5.27
N ASP A 310 -3.42 8.71 4.96
CA ASP A 310 -4.63 9.32 4.40
C ASP A 310 -5.48 10.07 5.43
N VAL A 311 -5.37 9.71 6.72
CA VAL A 311 -6.17 10.29 7.81
C VAL A 311 -5.32 11.12 8.76
N GLU A 312 -4.14 10.62 9.15
CA GLU A 312 -3.26 11.30 10.10
C GLU A 312 -2.32 12.30 9.43
N GLY A 313 -2.12 12.18 8.10
CA GLY A 313 -1.36 13.12 7.29
C GLY A 313 0.17 12.97 7.40
N LEU A 314 0.64 11.77 7.79
CA LEU A 314 2.06 11.42 7.72
C LEU A 314 2.46 11.19 6.26
N THR A 315 3.76 11.29 5.96
CA THR A 315 4.26 10.94 4.64
C THR A 315 4.48 9.43 4.52
N GLU A 316 4.39 8.89 3.32
CA GLU A 316 4.53 7.46 3.05
C GLU A 316 5.93 6.96 3.46
N ASP A 317 6.95 7.79 3.32
CA ASP A 317 8.31 7.45 3.71
C ASP A 317 8.50 7.41 5.24
N GLU A 318 7.85 8.30 5.99
CA GLU A 318 7.82 8.28 7.45
C GLU A 318 7.07 7.04 7.97
N VAL A 319 5.93 6.72 7.38
CA VAL A 319 5.12 5.54 7.73
C VAL A 319 5.90 4.25 7.45
N ALA A 320 6.49 4.13 6.27
CA ALA A 320 7.30 2.97 5.89
C ALA A 320 8.50 2.79 6.84
N LYS A 321 9.21 3.88 7.15
CA LYS A 321 10.34 3.87 8.06
C LYS A 321 9.96 3.41 9.46
N THR A 322 8.92 4.01 10.02
CA THR A 322 8.46 3.66 11.38
C THR A 322 8.05 2.21 11.45
N TRP A 323 7.31 1.72 10.46
CA TRP A 323 6.90 0.32 10.41
C TRP A 323 8.10 -0.64 10.31
N LEU A 324 9.09 -0.32 9.47
CA LEU A 324 10.31 -1.13 9.32
C LEU A 324 11.15 -1.15 10.61
N GLU A 325 11.20 -0.04 11.37
CA GLU A 325 11.84 0.04 12.68
C GLU A 325 11.08 -0.82 13.71
N ASP A 326 9.75 -0.72 13.75
CA ASP A 326 8.89 -1.45 14.69
C ASP A 326 8.93 -2.96 14.44
N GLU A 327 9.00 -3.40 13.18
CA GLU A 327 9.12 -4.82 12.81
C GLU A 327 10.58 -5.33 12.87
N GLY A 328 11.52 -4.46 13.17
CA GLY A 328 12.93 -4.81 13.37
C GLY A 328 13.72 -5.06 12.08
N PHE A 329 13.27 -4.55 10.94
CA PHE A 329 14.04 -4.56 9.69
C PHE A 329 15.15 -3.51 9.69
N LEU A 330 14.85 -2.35 10.26
CA LEU A 330 15.82 -1.27 10.48
C LEU A 330 16.27 -1.26 11.94
N GLY A 331 17.50 -0.77 12.18
CA GLY A 331 18.10 -0.64 13.49
C GLY A 331 18.02 0.77 14.06
#